data_20b97aaeca7ce5f15de16b882a1beeb1
#
_entry.id   20b97aaeca7ce5f15de16b882a1beeb1
#
_cell.length_a   1.000
_cell.length_b   1.000
_cell.length_c   1.000
_cell.angle_alpha   90.00
_cell.angle_beta   90.00
_cell.angle_gamma   90.00
#
_symmetry.space_group_name_H-M   'P 1'
#
loop_
_entity.id
_entity.type
_entity.pdbx_description
1 polymer ?
#
loop_
_entity_poly.entity_id
_entity_poly.type
_entity_poly.pdbx_seq_one_letter_code
_entity_poly.pdbx_strand_id
1 'polypeptide(L)'
;FIIYLPLLYHAVYGVYLAFTGTNNTGRYGYFRNWMYILQRATGIFTFIFVIWHVWETRVQAALGADVNFSMMENIVSNPVMLAFYIVGIVSAVFHFANGLWSFGITWGITITPRSQRISTYVTMSIFVLLSYVGVSAILAFV
;
A
#
# COMPACT_ATOMS: atom_id res chain seq x y z
N PHE A 1 5.57 16.75 -12.54
CA PHE A 1 6.56 15.82 -13.14
C PHE A 1 7.44 15.17 -12.06
N ILE A 2 8.00 15.93 -11.11
CA ILE A 2 8.93 15.41 -10.07
C ILE A 2 8.32 14.28 -9.22
N ILE A 3 7.02 14.30 -8.95
CA ILE A 3 6.33 13.28 -8.17
C ILE A 3 5.79 12.16 -9.08
N TYR A 4 5.14 12.52 -10.19
CA TYR A 4 4.43 11.55 -11.02
C TYR A 4 5.36 10.62 -11.80
N LEU A 5 6.50 11.11 -12.30
CA LEU A 5 7.43 10.26 -13.06
C LEU A 5 8.07 9.16 -12.20
N PRO A 6 8.63 9.44 -10.99
CA PRO A 6 9.12 8.39 -10.11
C PRO A 6 8.03 7.41 -9.66
N LEU A 7 6.82 7.91 -9.39
CA LEU A 7 5.70 7.06 -8.99
C LEU A 7 5.28 6.12 -10.13
N LEU A 8 5.17 6.62 -11.34
CA LEU A 8 4.85 5.82 -12.53
C LEU A 8 5.95 4.78 -12.80
N TYR A 9 7.21 5.18 -12.75
CA TYR A 9 8.34 4.25 -12.89
C TYR A 9 8.29 3.15 -11.82
N HIS A 10 8.09 3.54 -10.55
CA HIS A 10 7.97 2.60 -9.45
C HIS A 10 6.82 1.59 -9.67
N ALA A 11 5.66 2.06 -10.10
CA ALA A 11 4.50 1.21 -10.33
C ALA A 11 4.74 0.23 -11.50
N VAL A 12 5.17 0.72 -12.65
CA VAL A 12 5.39 -0.10 -13.86
C VAL A 12 6.51 -1.11 -13.62
N TYR A 13 7.64 -0.67 -13.08
CA TYR A 13 8.75 -1.55 -12.76
C TYR A 13 8.42 -2.53 -11.64
N GLY A 14 7.65 -2.09 -10.64
CA GLY A 14 7.15 -2.94 -9.57
C GLY A 14 6.22 -4.07 -10.07
N VAL A 15 5.33 -3.77 -11.01
CA VAL A 15 4.49 -4.77 -11.68
C VAL A 15 5.36 -5.78 -12.45
N TYR A 16 6.33 -5.30 -13.23
CA TYR A 16 7.28 -6.18 -13.92
C TYR A 16 7.99 -7.13 -12.94
N LEU A 17 8.52 -6.62 -11.82
CA LEU A 17 9.19 -7.43 -10.80
C LEU A 17 8.23 -8.40 -10.08
N ALA A 18 6.95 -8.04 -9.94
CA ALA A 18 5.95 -8.91 -9.33
C ALA A 18 5.70 -10.16 -10.18
N PHE A 19 5.69 -10.03 -11.50
CA PHE A 19 5.46 -11.15 -12.43
C PHE A 19 6.71 -11.93 -12.81
N THR A 20 7.90 -11.32 -12.73
CA THR A 20 9.17 -12.01 -13.05
C THR A 20 9.86 -12.60 -11.82
N GLY A 21 9.47 -12.18 -10.62
CA GLY A 21 10.04 -12.67 -9.38
C GLY A 21 9.56 -14.07 -9.03
N THR A 22 10.48 -14.95 -8.62
CA THR A 22 10.18 -16.28 -8.12
C THR A 22 10.03 -16.28 -6.61
N ASN A 23 9.08 -17.05 -6.08
CA ASN A 23 8.94 -17.28 -4.65
C ASN A 23 9.43 -18.70 -4.28
N ASN A 24 9.83 -18.87 -3.04
CA ASN A 24 10.31 -20.15 -2.52
C ASN A 24 9.65 -20.54 -1.18
N THR A 25 8.52 -19.94 -0.85
CA THR A 25 7.80 -20.18 0.42
C THR A 25 7.35 -21.62 0.60
N GLY A 26 7.10 -22.35 -0.50
CA GLY A 26 6.78 -23.78 -0.42
C GLY A 26 7.92 -24.63 0.12
N ARG A 27 9.18 -24.20 -0.08
CA ARG A 27 10.37 -24.87 0.45
C ARG A 27 10.91 -24.21 1.72
N TYR A 28 10.80 -22.89 1.82
CA TYR A 28 11.34 -22.10 2.92
C TYR A 28 10.26 -21.13 3.45
N GLY A 29 9.46 -21.58 4.43
CA GLY A 29 8.36 -20.84 5.03
C GLY A 29 8.78 -19.77 6.05
N TYR A 30 9.93 -19.12 5.86
CA TYR A 30 10.40 -18.08 6.76
C TYR A 30 9.56 -16.80 6.66
N PHE A 31 9.43 -16.09 7.76
CA PHE A 31 8.67 -14.84 7.85
C PHE A 31 9.00 -13.85 6.71
N ARG A 32 10.27 -13.66 6.37
CA ARG A 32 10.70 -12.73 5.33
C ARG A 32 10.33 -13.18 3.91
N ASN A 33 10.22 -14.47 3.66
CA ASN A 33 9.75 -14.98 2.37
C ASN A 33 8.24 -14.70 2.19
N TRP A 34 7.45 -14.77 3.27
CA TRP A 34 6.05 -14.34 3.24
C TRP A 34 5.91 -12.82 3.06
N MET A 35 6.75 -12.02 3.72
CA MET A 35 6.77 -10.56 3.52
C MET A 35 7.10 -10.18 2.07
N TYR A 36 7.94 -10.98 1.40
CA TYR A 36 8.25 -10.81 -0.02
C TYR A 36 7.02 -11.02 -0.93
N ILE A 37 6.20 -12.05 -0.67
CA ILE A 37 4.95 -12.29 -1.42
C ILE A 37 3.94 -11.18 -1.12
N LEU A 38 3.73 -10.88 0.16
CA LEU A 38 2.78 -9.85 0.58
C LEU A 38 3.15 -8.47 0.01
N GLN A 39 4.45 -8.14 -0.09
CA GLN A 39 4.90 -6.89 -0.73
C GLN A 39 4.43 -6.78 -2.18
N ARG A 40 4.46 -7.87 -2.93
CA ARG A 40 4.02 -7.91 -4.33
C ARG A 40 2.51 -7.86 -4.44
N ALA A 41 1.82 -8.70 -3.67
CA ALA A 41 0.36 -8.74 -3.68
C ALA A 41 -0.24 -7.39 -3.28
N THR A 42 0.26 -6.79 -2.19
CA THR A 42 -0.20 -5.46 -1.75
C THR A 42 0.21 -4.36 -2.71
N GLY A 43 1.37 -4.45 -3.37
CA GLY A 43 1.78 -3.49 -4.40
C GLY A 43 0.83 -3.47 -5.60
N ILE A 44 0.45 -4.64 -6.12
CA ILE A 44 -0.51 -4.76 -7.22
C ILE A 44 -1.89 -4.23 -6.79
N PHE A 45 -2.36 -4.64 -5.60
CA PHE A 45 -3.65 -4.16 -5.10
C PHE A 45 -3.66 -2.65 -4.86
N THR A 46 -2.59 -2.10 -4.29
CA THR A 46 -2.42 -0.65 -4.10
C THR A 46 -2.44 0.09 -5.43
N PHE A 47 -1.81 -0.46 -6.46
CA PHE A 47 -1.82 0.15 -7.80
C PHE A 47 -3.25 0.26 -8.36
N ILE A 48 -4.04 -0.83 -8.28
CA ILE A 48 -5.45 -0.85 -8.69
C ILE A 48 -6.26 0.15 -7.85
N PHE A 49 -6.09 0.12 -6.53
CA PHE A 49 -6.79 1.01 -5.60
C PHE A 49 -6.50 2.49 -5.87
N VAL A 50 -5.24 2.86 -6.08
CA VAL A 50 -4.85 4.25 -6.35
C VAL A 50 -5.43 4.74 -7.68
N ILE A 51 -5.40 3.91 -8.75
CA ILE A 51 -6.03 4.28 -10.03
C ILE A 51 -7.52 4.55 -9.83
N TRP A 52 -8.21 3.66 -9.14
CA TRP A 52 -9.64 3.81 -8.87
C TRP A 52 -9.93 5.05 -8.00
N HIS A 53 -9.21 5.22 -6.92
CA HIS A 53 -9.36 6.37 -6.02
C HIS A 53 -9.11 7.71 -6.73
N VAL A 54 -8.07 7.79 -7.56
CA VAL A 54 -7.77 8.99 -8.36
C VAL A 54 -8.87 9.23 -9.39
N TRP A 55 -9.41 8.19 -10.00
CA TRP A 55 -10.55 8.29 -10.90
C TRP A 55 -11.78 8.89 -10.20
N GLU A 56 -12.19 8.31 -9.07
CA GLU A 56 -13.39 8.75 -8.34
C GLU A 56 -13.24 10.15 -7.73
N THR A 57 -12.04 10.59 -7.43
CA THR A 57 -11.81 11.88 -6.77
C THR A 57 -11.24 12.91 -7.76
N ARG A 58 -9.98 12.78 -8.14
CA ARG A 58 -9.27 13.80 -8.91
C ARG A 58 -9.78 13.96 -10.33
N VAL A 59 -10.09 12.86 -11.02
CA VAL A 59 -10.58 12.91 -12.40
C VAL A 59 -12.01 13.45 -12.40
N GLN A 60 -12.88 12.99 -11.50
CA GLN A 60 -14.24 13.51 -11.37
C GLN A 60 -14.26 15.01 -11.04
N ALA A 61 -13.36 15.49 -10.16
CA ALA A 61 -13.20 16.91 -9.91
C ALA A 61 -12.82 17.71 -11.18
N ALA A 62 -11.92 17.18 -12.00
CA ALA A 62 -11.53 17.80 -13.26
C ALA A 62 -12.66 17.81 -14.31
N LEU A 63 -13.63 16.92 -14.19
CA LEU A 63 -14.85 16.85 -15.02
C LEU A 63 -16.01 17.71 -14.45
N GLY A 64 -15.79 18.41 -13.34
CA GLY A 64 -16.76 19.35 -12.76
C GLY A 64 -17.58 18.78 -11.60
N ALA A 65 -17.24 17.60 -11.08
CA ALA A 65 -17.89 17.08 -9.87
C ALA A 65 -17.36 17.77 -8.62
N ASP A 66 -18.25 18.04 -7.66
CA ASP A 66 -17.90 18.57 -6.35
C ASP A 66 -17.32 17.46 -5.47
N VAL A 67 -16.01 17.54 -5.21
CA VAL A 67 -15.33 16.59 -4.28
C VAL A 67 -15.48 17.15 -2.86
N ASN A 68 -16.41 16.55 -2.12
CA ASN A 68 -16.77 16.93 -0.76
C ASN A 68 -17.05 15.69 0.12
N PHE A 69 -17.44 15.93 1.36
CA PHE A 69 -17.76 14.87 2.31
C PHE A 69 -18.89 13.95 1.78
N SER A 70 -19.95 14.52 1.25
CA SER A 70 -21.11 13.76 0.76
C SER A 70 -20.76 12.85 -0.42
N MET A 71 -19.79 13.23 -1.27
CA MET A 71 -19.31 12.36 -2.34
C MET A 71 -18.69 11.08 -1.77
N MET A 72 -17.81 11.20 -0.77
CA MET A 72 -17.18 10.05 -0.16
C MET A 72 -18.20 9.21 0.62
N GLU A 73 -19.09 9.82 1.39
CA GLU A 73 -20.20 9.17 2.07
C GLU A 73 -21.05 8.32 1.08
N ASN A 74 -21.40 8.86 -0.08
CA ASN A 74 -22.13 8.13 -1.11
C ASN A 74 -21.36 6.94 -1.67
N ILE A 75 -20.05 7.09 -1.90
CA ILE A 75 -19.19 6.00 -2.39
C ILE A 75 -19.14 4.86 -1.36
N VAL A 76 -18.86 5.16 -0.10
CA VAL A 76 -18.66 4.13 0.94
C VAL A 76 -19.95 3.64 1.59
N SER A 77 -21.10 4.26 1.30
CA SER A 77 -22.42 3.70 1.67
C SER A 77 -22.68 2.33 1.03
N ASN A 78 -22.02 2.03 -0.09
CA ASN A 78 -22.01 0.70 -0.67
C ASN A 78 -21.00 -0.18 0.11
N PRO A 79 -21.44 -1.30 0.74
CA PRO A 79 -20.57 -2.13 1.56
C PRO A 79 -19.40 -2.78 0.78
N VAL A 80 -19.57 -3.03 -0.53
CA VAL A 80 -18.49 -3.56 -1.37
C VAL A 80 -17.41 -2.50 -1.59
N MET A 81 -17.82 -1.24 -1.82
CA MET A 81 -16.89 -0.12 -1.96
C MET A 81 -16.21 0.18 -0.64
N LEU A 82 -16.92 0.18 0.48
CA LEU A 82 -16.31 0.33 1.80
C LEU A 82 -15.23 -0.74 2.05
N ALA A 83 -15.55 -2.01 1.79
CA ALA A 83 -14.57 -3.10 1.90
C ALA A 83 -13.37 -2.90 0.97
N PHE A 84 -13.59 -2.47 -0.27
CA PHE A 84 -12.52 -2.16 -1.24
C PHE A 84 -11.61 -1.04 -0.73
N TYR A 85 -12.17 0.04 -0.17
CA TYR A 85 -11.41 1.14 0.43
C TYR A 85 -10.61 0.69 1.65
N ILE A 86 -11.21 -0.08 2.57
CA ILE A 86 -10.50 -0.61 3.75
C ILE A 86 -9.32 -1.48 3.32
N VAL A 87 -9.54 -2.44 2.41
CA VAL A 87 -8.48 -3.33 1.91
C VAL A 87 -7.42 -2.52 1.15
N GLY A 88 -7.83 -1.51 0.37
CA GLY A 88 -6.93 -0.61 -0.35
C GLY A 88 -6.00 0.16 0.59
N ILE A 89 -6.58 0.78 1.61
CA ILE A 89 -5.83 1.54 2.63
C ILE A 89 -4.84 0.62 3.35
N VAL A 90 -5.30 -0.53 3.86
CA VAL A 90 -4.44 -1.48 4.59
C VAL A 90 -3.33 -2.01 3.70
N SER A 91 -3.63 -2.31 2.42
CA SER A 91 -2.62 -2.75 1.44
C SER A 91 -1.57 -1.69 1.15
N ALA A 92 -1.99 -0.44 0.95
CA ALA A 92 -1.08 0.68 0.71
C ALA A 92 -0.16 0.91 1.91
N VAL A 93 -0.72 0.90 3.12
CA VAL A 93 0.06 1.08 4.36
C VAL A 93 1.02 -0.09 4.58
N PHE A 94 0.59 -1.34 4.33
CA PHE A 94 1.49 -2.49 4.43
C PHE A 94 2.63 -2.40 3.42
N HIS A 95 2.30 -2.10 2.16
CA HIS A 95 3.29 -1.95 1.09
C HIS A 95 4.34 -0.89 1.44
N PHE A 96 3.90 0.24 1.95
CA PHE A 96 4.78 1.30 2.44
C PHE A 96 5.65 0.85 3.61
N ALA A 97 5.07 0.30 4.67
CA ALA A 97 5.79 -0.07 5.89
C ALA A 97 6.81 -1.19 5.64
N ASN A 98 6.42 -2.25 4.92
CA ASN A 98 7.35 -3.31 4.56
C ASN A 98 8.37 -2.84 3.51
N GLY A 99 7.99 -1.89 2.65
CA GLY A 99 8.88 -1.20 1.72
C GLY A 99 9.99 -0.42 2.44
N LEU A 100 9.68 0.27 3.55
CA LEU A 100 10.67 0.95 4.40
C LEU A 100 11.70 -0.03 4.98
N TRP A 101 11.26 -1.21 5.40
CA TRP A 101 12.18 -2.26 5.86
C TRP A 101 13.14 -2.69 4.74
N SER A 102 12.62 -2.97 3.55
CA SER A 102 13.42 -3.36 2.39
C SER A 102 14.38 -2.25 1.96
N PHE A 103 13.91 -1.01 1.98
CA PHE A 103 14.72 0.18 1.73
C PHE A 103 15.92 0.26 2.69
N GLY A 104 15.68 0.08 3.98
CA GLY A 104 16.74 0.13 5.00
C GLY A 104 17.86 -0.90 4.76
N ILE A 105 17.52 -2.08 4.24
CA ILE A 105 18.50 -3.11 3.86
C ILE A 105 19.22 -2.74 2.57
N THR A 106 18.47 -2.39 1.54
CA THR A 106 19.01 -2.12 0.20
C THR A 106 20.00 -0.96 0.21
N TRP A 107 19.73 0.06 1.04
CA TRP A 107 20.62 1.22 1.19
C TRP A 107 21.68 1.07 2.29
N GLY A 108 21.81 -0.13 2.88
CA GLY A 108 22.84 -0.39 3.89
C GLY A 108 22.64 0.34 5.22
N ILE A 109 21.42 0.76 5.52
CA ILE A 109 21.08 1.42 6.80
C ILE A 109 20.94 0.37 7.91
N THR A 110 20.33 -0.78 7.60
CA THR A 110 20.10 -1.89 8.53
C THR A 110 20.89 -3.13 8.10
N ILE A 111 22.18 -3.17 8.42
CA ILE A 111 23.12 -4.20 7.95
C ILE A 111 23.28 -5.40 8.91
N THR A 112 22.96 -5.23 10.21
CA THR A 112 23.13 -6.31 11.19
C THR A 112 21.81 -7.03 11.46
N PRO A 113 21.84 -8.32 11.90
CA PRO A 113 20.62 -9.03 12.31
C PRO A 113 19.83 -8.30 13.40
N ARG A 114 20.52 -7.61 14.32
CA ARG A 114 19.90 -6.82 15.39
C ARG A 114 19.17 -5.59 14.81
N SER A 115 19.83 -4.81 13.95
CA SER A 115 19.21 -3.62 13.32
C SER A 115 18.03 -4.00 12.45
N GLN A 116 18.12 -5.11 11.70
CA GLN A 116 17.00 -5.62 10.89
C GLN A 116 15.81 -6.06 11.74
N ARG A 117 16.04 -6.68 12.91
CA ARG A 117 14.98 -7.03 13.85
C ARG A 117 14.30 -5.80 14.43
N ILE A 118 15.08 -4.80 14.86
CA ILE A 118 14.54 -3.52 15.36
C ILE A 118 13.72 -2.83 14.26
N SER A 119 14.26 -2.75 13.05
CA SER A 119 13.56 -2.20 11.88
C SER A 119 12.23 -2.93 11.61
N THR A 120 12.18 -4.26 11.81
CA THR A 120 10.93 -5.03 11.69
C THR A 120 9.86 -4.53 12.69
N TYR A 121 10.23 -4.38 13.96
CA TYR A 121 9.28 -3.89 14.97
C TYR A 121 8.82 -2.46 14.65
N VAL A 122 9.74 -1.57 14.29
CA VAL A 122 9.41 -0.18 13.94
C VAL A 122 8.45 -0.13 12.74
N THR A 123 8.79 -0.83 11.66
CA THR A 123 7.95 -0.78 10.44
C THR A 123 6.59 -1.46 10.63
N MET A 124 6.51 -2.54 11.42
CA MET A 124 5.22 -3.15 11.76
C MET A 124 4.38 -2.29 12.71
N SER A 125 5.00 -1.55 13.64
CA SER A 125 4.28 -0.55 14.44
C SER A 125 3.73 0.58 13.57
N ILE A 126 4.49 1.07 12.60
CA ILE A 126 4.03 2.05 11.61
C ILE A 126 2.83 1.48 10.83
N PHE A 127 2.92 0.23 10.38
CA PHE A 127 1.82 -0.44 9.70
C PHE A 127 0.53 -0.44 10.53
N VAL A 128 0.60 -0.87 11.79
CA VAL A 128 -0.58 -0.94 12.67
C VAL A 128 -1.17 0.45 12.92
N LEU A 129 -0.34 1.42 13.28
CA LEU A 129 -0.78 2.77 13.60
C LEU A 129 -1.41 3.47 12.39
N LEU A 130 -0.76 3.44 11.23
CA LEU A 130 -1.28 4.08 10.03
C LEU A 130 -2.51 3.36 9.48
N SER A 131 -2.58 2.02 9.60
CA SER A 131 -3.80 1.28 9.24
C SER A 131 -4.97 1.65 10.13
N TYR A 132 -4.75 1.78 11.44
CA TYR A 132 -5.78 2.25 12.37
C TYR A 132 -6.29 3.64 12.00
N VAL A 133 -5.39 4.58 11.77
CA VAL A 133 -5.76 5.95 11.37
C VAL A 133 -6.51 5.96 10.04
N GLY A 134 -5.99 5.26 9.02
CA GLY A 134 -6.61 5.22 7.70
C GLY A 134 -7.99 4.55 7.69
N VAL A 135 -8.14 3.45 8.42
CA VAL A 135 -9.45 2.77 8.56
C VAL A 135 -10.41 3.62 9.37
N SER A 136 -9.96 4.25 10.45
CA SER A 136 -10.82 5.18 11.22
C SER A 136 -11.27 6.37 10.38
N ALA A 137 -10.40 6.89 9.51
CA ALA A 137 -10.74 8.00 8.63
C ALA A 137 -11.81 7.63 7.60
N ILE A 138 -11.74 6.44 6.98
CA ILE A 138 -12.76 6.03 6.02
C ILE A 138 -14.09 5.68 6.70
N LEU A 139 -14.06 5.12 7.90
CA LEU A 139 -15.25 4.82 8.69
C LEU A 139 -15.96 6.10 9.20
N ALA A 140 -15.31 7.25 9.22
CA ALA A 140 -15.93 8.52 9.57
C ALA A 140 -16.94 9.02 8.52
N PHE A 141 -17.00 8.40 7.34
CA PHE A 141 -17.96 8.67 6.27
C PHE A 141 -19.17 7.72 6.29
N VAL A 142 -19.20 6.76 7.19
CA VAL A 142 -20.29 5.78 7.37
C VAL A 142 -21.07 6.13 8.63
#